data_20372a52b2e5fe1df7d1e081c2b0b4e5
#
_entry.id   20372a52b2e5fe1df7d1e081c2b0b4e5
#
_cell.length_a   1.000
_cell.length_b   1.000
_cell.length_c   1.000
_cell.angle_alpha   90.00
_cell.angle_beta   90.00
_cell.angle_gamma   90.00
#
_symmetry.space_group_name_H-M   'P 1'
#
loop_
_entity.id
_entity.type
_entity.pdbx_description
1 polymer ?
#
loop_
_entity_poly.entity_id
_entity_poly.type
_entity_poly.pdbx_seq_one_letter_code
_entity_poly.pdbx_strand_id
1 'polypeptide(L)'
;MSVQPTTFRGFANPVDPTAAELRTWAYYPDSVALEDMPPYWDLLVAGDRLIPTLFALAMDPDCPARRFAIHCLYIYAADGIRTDFSAHPKRRLHKLVKRAEAEGDEAMHTWAHNVRVLLARPQIFDFRDWCEGGLVRSRRRLG
;
A
#
# COMPACT_ATOMS: atom_id res chain seq x y z
N MET A 1 29.19 1.35 -19.38
CA MET A 1 28.57 1.33 -19.15
C MET A 1 27.95 1.30 -18.62
N SER A 2 27.89 1.10 -18.55
CA SER A 2 27.21 0.96 -18.18
C SER A 2 26.44 1.03 -17.75
N VAL A 3 26.04 1.02 -17.70
CA VAL A 3 25.25 1.05 -17.45
C VAL A 3 24.61 1.12 -16.68
N GLN A 4 24.40 1.31 -16.13
CA GLN A 4 23.67 1.30 -15.47
C GLN A 4 22.58 1.54 -15.60
N PRO A 5 22.55 1.53 -16.21
CA PRO A 5 21.34 1.66 -16.67
C PRO A 5 20.31 1.13 -15.95
N THR A 6 20.61 0.53 -15.46
CA THR A 6 19.76 -0.10 -14.65
C THR A 6 19.20 0.74 -13.62
N THR A 7 19.64 1.92 -13.55
CA THR A 7 19.02 2.82 -12.64
C THR A 7 17.82 3.42 -13.30
N PHE A 8 16.76 2.75 -13.40
CA PHE A 8 15.54 3.28 -13.92
C PHE A 8 15.15 4.48 -13.06
N ARG A 9 15.81 5.62 -13.32
CA ARG A 9 15.57 6.88 -12.64
C ARG A 9 15.59 6.75 -11.13
N GLY A 10 16.64 6.13 -10.60
CA GLY A 10 16.83 5.99 -9.17
C GLY A 10 16.57 4.60 -8.63
N PHE A 11 16.06 3.70 -9.46
CA PHE A 11 15.85 2.31 -9.06
C PHE A 11 16.86 1.42 -9.77
N ALA A 12 17.64 0.68 -9.00
CA ALA A 12 18.52 -0.32 -9.58
C ALA A 12 17.71 -1.41 -10.28
N ASN A 13 16.59 -1.79 -9.65
CA ASN A 13 15.66 -2.74 -10.23
C ASN A 13 14.24 -2.33 -9.82
N PRO A 14 13.47 -1.70 -10.72
CA PRO A 14 12.15 -1.20 -10.34
C PRO A 14 11.15 -2.29 -9.98
N VAL A 15 11.37 -3.54 -10.42
CA VAL A 15 10.47 -4.63 -10.02
C VAL A 15 10.84 -5.20 -8.65
N ASP A 16 11.97 -4.78 -8.08
CA ASP A 16 12.39 -5.21 -6.75
C ASP A 16 13.12 -4.05 -6.07
N PRO A 17 12.40 -2.95 -5.76
CA PRO A 17 13.05 -1.77 -5.18
C PRO A 17 13.46 -2.02 -3.74
N THR A 18 14.49 -1.31 -3.31
CA THR A 18 14.85 -1.30 -1.89
C THR A 18 13.95 -0.32 -1.15
N ALA A 19 13.91 -0.47 0.18
CA ALA A 19 13.14 0.46 1.01
C ALA A 19 13.63 1.90 0.84
N ALA A 20 14.95 2.08 0.74
CA ALA A 20 15.52 3.42 0.56
C ALA A 20 15.13 4.03 -0.78
N GLU A 21 15.15 3.22 -1.85
CA GLU A 21 14.74 3.69 -3.18
C GLU A 21 13.27 4.08 -3.18
N LEU A 22 12.42 3.26 -2.59
CA LEU A 22 11.00 3.54 -2.52
C LEU A 22 10.74 4.83 -1.75
N ARG A 23 11.41 5.02 -0.63
CA ARG A 23 11.26 6.23 0.17
C ARG A 23 11.70 7.45 -0.60
N THR A 24 12.83 7.38 -1.29
CA THR A 24 13.33 8.51 -2.09
C THR A 24 12.32 8.88 -3.17
N TRP A 25 11.81 7.88 -3.90
CA TRP A 25 10.80 8.14 -4.92
C TRP A 25 9.55 8.78 -4.32
N ALA A 26 9.11 8.30 -3.17
CA ALA A 26 7.86 8.76 -2.57
C ALA A 26 7.88 10.25 -2.24
N TYR A 27 9.05 10.78 -1.92
CA TYR A 27 9.18 12.20 -1.63
C TYR A 27 9.52 13.04 -2.86
N TYR A 28 9.85 12.39 -3.98
CA TYR A 28 10.12 13.05 -5.26
C TYR A 28 9.45 12.27 -6.39
N PRO A 29 8.12 12.08 -6.34
CA PRO A 29 7.47 11.19 -7.29
C PRO A 29 7.46 11.72 -8.72
N ASP A 30 7.73 13.01 -8.91
CA ASP A 30 7.82 13.58 -10.26
C ASP A 30 9.05 13.08 -11.01
N SER A 31 10.02 12.47 -10.32
CA SER A 31 11.20 11.93 -10.97
C SER A 31 10.86 10.77 -11.92
N VAL A 32 9.83 9.97 -11.57
CA VAL A 32 9.28 8.93 -12.41
C VAL A 32 7.78 8.90 -12.19
N ALA A 33 7.02 9.16 -13.24
CA ALA A 33 5.56 9.09 -13.10
C ALA A 33 5.13 7.67 -12.76
N LEU A 34 4.09 7.55 -11.96
CA LEU A 34 3.60 6.23 -11.53
C LEU A 34 3.23 5.36 -12.73
N GLU A 35 2.62 5.96 -13.74
CA GLU A 35 2.21 5.23 -14.94
C GLU A 35 3.40 4.75 -15.78
N ASP A 36 4.59 5.26 -15.52
CA ASP A 36 5.81 4.82 -16.20
C ASP A 36 6.53 3.69 -15.47
N MET A 37 6.03 3.33 -14.29
CA MET A 37 6.57 2.20 -13.56
C MET A 37 6.18 0.88 -14.23
N PRO A 38 6.85 -0.24 -13.89
CA PRO A 38 6.48 -1.53 -14.44
C PRO A 38 5.00 -1.84 -14.21
N PRO A 39 4.37 -2.62 -15.09
CA PRO A 39 2.96 -2.99 -14.91
C PRO A 39 2.74 -3.62 -13.54
N TYR A 40 1.63 -3.27 -12.90
CA TYR A 40 1.26 -3.79 -11.58
C TYR A 40 2.31 -3.52 -10.50
N TRP A 41 2.98 -2.36 -10.61
CA TRP A 41 4.01 -2.00 -9.64
C TRP A 41 3.47 -1.92 -8.22
N ASP A 42 2.22 -1.49 -8.07
CA ASP A 42 1.56 -1.46 -6.78
C ASP A 42 1.50 -2.85 -6.15
N LEU A 43 1.21 -3.87 -6.95
CA LEU A 43 1.18 -5.24 -6.46
C LEU A 43 2.58 -5.77 -6.13
N LEU A 44 3.58 -5.30 -6.87
CA LEU A 44 4.96 -5.73 -6.64
C LEU A 44 5.52 -5.20 -5.34
N VAL A 45 5.19 -3.95 -4.99
CA VAL A 45 5.76 -3.32 -3.80
C VAL A 45 4.91 -3.51 -2.54
N ALA A 46 3.66 -3.90 -2.66
CA ALA A 46 2.75 -4.07 -1.53
C ALA A 46 2.96 -5.39 -0.78
N GLY A 47 4.15 -5.97 -0.87
CA GLY A 47 4.47 -7.23 -0.18
C GLY A 47 5.01 -6.99 1.21
N ASP A 48 5.12 -8.08 1.96
CA ASP A 48 5.50 -8.04 3.36
C ASP A 48 6.83 -7.32 3.61
N ARG A 49 7.77 -7.44 2.66
CA ARG A 49 9.10 -6.86 2.80
C ARG A 49 9.10 -5.34 2.85
N LEU A 50 8.27 -4.70 2.04
CA LEU A 50 8.26 -3.24 1.93
C LEU A 50 7.15 -2.58 2.74
N ILE A 51 6.29 -3.37 3.35
CA ILE A 51 5.13 -2.81 4.06
C ILE A 51 5.52 -1.87 5.21
N PRO A 52 6.60 -2.12 5.99
CA PRO A 52 6.97 -1.15 7.02
C PRO A 52 7.30 0.23 6.44
N THR A 53 7.95 0.26 5.26
CA THR A 53 8.26 1.51 4.58
C THR A 53 6.99 2.17 4.07
N LEU A 54 6.12 1.40 3.42
CA LEU A 54 4.86 1.93 2.90
C LEU A 54 3.99 2.47 4.04
N PHE A 55 3.96 1.78 5.16
CA PHE A 55 3.18 2.24 6.30
C PHE A 55 3.72 3.57 6.83
N ALA A 56 5.05 3.71 6.95
CA ALA A 56 5.65 4.96 7.39
C ALA A 56 5.31 6.10 6.44
N LEU A 57 5.33 5.86 5.13
CA LEU A 57 4.97 6.86 4.13
C LEU A 57 3.50 7.24 4.23
N ALA A 58 2.64 6.26 4.46
CA ALA A 58 1.21 6.49 4.61
C ALA A 58 0.89 7.27 5.87
N MET A 59 1.69 7.11 6.92
CA MET A 59 1.49 7.84 8.17
C MET A 59 1.95 9.29 8.10
N ASP A 60 2.68 9.65 7.04
CA ASP A 60 3.18 11.01 6.88
C ASP A 60 2.23 11.81 5.98
N PRO A 61 1.45 12.76 6.56
CA PRO A 61 0.48 13.52 5.76
C PRO A 61 1.15 14.43 4.72
N ASP A 62 2.45 14.67 4.86
CA ASP A 62 3.18 15.52 3.92
C ASP A 62 3.89 14.74 2.81
N CYS A 63 3.78 13.42 2.81
CA CYS A 63 4.42 12.61 1.77
C CYS A 63 3.68 12.79 0.45
N PRO A 64 4.38 13.24 -0.63
CA PRO A 64 3.73 13.47 -1.92
C PRO A 64 3.10 12.22 -2.54
N ALA A 65 3.66 11.05 -2.28
CA ALA A 65 3.13 9.78 -2.81
C ALA A 65 2.28 9.04 -1.79
N ARG A 66 1.72 9.76 -0.83
CA ARG A 66 0.94 9.16 0.25
C ARG A 66 -0.22 8.32 -0.25
N ARG A 67 -0.92 8.82 -1.29
CA ARG A 67 -2.06 8.09 -1.85
C ARG A 67 -1.65 6.72 -2.35
N PHE A 68 -0.50 6.65 -3.01
CA PHE A 68 0.02 5.38 -3.47
C PHE A 68 0.35 4.46 -2.29
N ALA A 69 0.98 5.01 -1.24
CA ALA A 69 1.32 4.22 -0.06
C ALA A 69 0.05 3.65 0.60
N ILE A 70 -0.99 4.46 0.76
CA ILE A 70 -2.24 4.00 1.35
C ILE A 70 -2.89 2.95 0.45
N HIS A 71 -2.87 3.16 -0.86
CA HIS A 71 -3.37 2.17 -1.81
C HIS A 71 -2.67 0.82 -1.60
N CYS A 72 -1.35 0.82 -1.42
CA CYS A 72 -0.59 -0.40 -1.17
C CYS A 72 -0.99 -1.06 0.15
N LEU A 73 -1.36 -0.27 1.16
CA LEU A 73 -1.85 -0.84 2.42
C LEU A 73 -3.18 -1.57 2.22
N TYR A 74 -4.06 -1.05 1.35
CA TYR A 74 -5.28 -1.76 1.00
C TYR A 74 -4.97 -3.08 0.29
N ILE A 75 -4.00 -3.07 -0.62
CA ILE A 75 -3.57 -4.29 -1.31
C ILE A 75 -3.03 -5.31 -0.30
N TYR A 76 -2.24 -4.85 0.65
CA TYR A 76 -1.66 -5.73 1.67
C TYR A 76 -2.75 -6.45 2.46
N ALA A 77 -3.78 -5.72 2.88
CA ALA A 77 -4.91 -6.32 3.58
C ALA A 77 -5.66 -7.31 2.68
N ALA A 78 -5.85 -6.93 1.41
CA ALA A 78 -6.52 -7.79 0.43
C ALA A 78 -5.76 -9.10 0.24
N ASP A 79 -4.44 -9.03 0.17
CA ASP A 79 -3.62 -10.23 0.01
C ASP A 79 -3.77 -11.17 1.21
N GLY A 80 -3.89 -10.61 2.40
CA GLY A 80 -4.16 -11.41 3.58
C GLY A 80 -5.45 -12.20 3.47
N ILE A 81 -6.52 -11.51 3.06
CA ILE A 81 -7.83 -12.16 2.91
C ILE A 81 -7.80 -13.19 1.79
N ARG A 82 -7.24 -12.82 0.61
CA ARG A 82 -7.22 -13.73 -0.53
C ARG A 82 -6.44 -15.00 -0.29
N THR A 83 -5.38 -14.92 0.50
CA THR A 83 -4.49 -16.05 0.74
C THR A 83 -4.73 -16.71 2.09
N ASP A 84 -5.74 -16.27 2.81
CA ASP A 84 -6.01 -16.73 4.18
C ASP A 84 -4.74 -16.57 5.03
N PHE A 85 -4.06 -15.44 4.85
CA PHE A 85 -2.87 -15.04 5.57
C PHE A 85 -1.67 -15.98 5.39
N SER A 86 -1.61 -16.66 4.24
CA SER A 86 -0.40 -17.42 3.90
C SER A 86 0.70 -16.50 3.37
N ALA A 87 0.34 -15.33 2.81
CA ALA A 87 1.32 -14.39 2.28
C ALA A 87 2.04 -13.60 3.38
N HIS A 88 1.35 -13.35 4.50
CA HIS A 88 1.93 -12.63 5.64
C HIS A 88 1.10 -12.92 6.89
N PRO A 89 1.70 -12.78 8.09
CA PRO A 89 0.97 -13.09 9.34
C PRO A 89 -0.16 -12.11 9.59
N LYS A 90 -1.31 -12.65 9.99
CA LYS A 90 -2.47 -11.83 10.37
C LYS A 90 -2.12 -10.84 11.47
N ARG A 91 -1.30 -11.26 12.44
CA ARG A 91 -0.92 -10.40 13.55
C ARG A 91 -0.18 -9.15 13.10
N ARG A 92 0.57 -9.22 12.00
CA ARG A 92 1.28 -8.06 11.48
C ARG A 92 0.30 -7.01 10.97
N LEU A 93 -0.73 -7.45 10.27
CA LEU A 93 -1.78 -6.54 9.82
C LEU A 93 -2.51 -5.92 11.01
N HIS A 94 -2.84 -6.71 12.02
CA HIS A 94 -3.48 -6.18 13.23
C HIS A 94 -2.61 -5.14 13.92
N LYS A 95 -1.30 -5.35 13.96
CA LYS A 95 -0.39 -4.41 14.58
C LYS A 95 -0.38 -3.06 13.86
N LEU A 96 -0.40 -3.11 12.52
CA LEU A 96 -0.45 -1.88 11.72
C LEU A 96 -1.78 -1.17 11.93
N VAL A 97 -2.88 -1.91 11.97
CA VAL A 97 -4.19 -1.33 12.21
C VAL A 97 -4.22 -0.59 13.55
N LYS A 98 -3.70 -1.22 14.60
CA LYS A 98 -3.66 -0.59 15.92
C LYS A 98 -2.83 0.68 15.92
N ARG A 99 -1.69 0.67 15.22
CA ARG A 99 -0.86 1.87 15.13
C ARG A 99 -1.57 2.98 14.38
N ALA A 100 -2.26 2.64 13.30
CA ALA A 100 -3.02 3.64 12.54
C ALA A 100 -4.13 4.24 13.40
N GLU A 101 -4.80 3.43 14.22
CA GLU A 101 -5.83 3.92 15.11
C GLU A 101 -5.28 4.83 16.20
N ALA A 102 -4.10 4.51 16.71
CA ALA A 102 -3.51 5.26 17.81
C ALA A 102 -2.82 6.54 17.37
N GLU A 103 -2.19 6.54 16.19
CA GLU A 103 -1.29 7.61 15.78
C GLU A 103 -1.62 8.22 14.42
N GLY A 104 -2.54 7.64 13.68
CA GLY A 104 -2.86 8.09 12.32
C GLY A 104 -3.81 9.26 12.29
N ASP A 105 -3.90 9.88 11.13
CA ASP A 105 -4.88 10.93 10.89
C ASP A 105 -6.17 10.30 10.33
N GLU A 106 -7.06 11.14 9.80
CA GLU A 106 -8.35 10.68 9.32
C GLU A 106 -8.22 9.61 8.23
N ALA A 107 -7.31 9.80 7.27
CA ALA A 107 -7.14 8.84 6.20
C ALA A 107 -6.68 7.48 6.72
N MET A 108 -5.79 7.49 7.70
CA MET A 108 -5.31 6.24 8.31
C MET A 108 -6.35 5.61 9.21
N HIS A 109 -7.15 6.42 9.89
CA HIS A 109 -8.29 5.89 10.67
C HIS A 109 -9.30 5.23 9.74
N THR A 110 -9.54 5.81 8.57
CA THR A 110 -10.45 5.22 7.59
C THR A 110 -9.93 3.86 7.10
N TRP A 111 -8.63 3.80 6.78
CA TRP A 111 -8.03 2.53 6.38
C TRP A 111 -8.17 1.48 7.47
N ALA A 112 -7.84 1.85 8.70
CA ALA A 112 -7.90 0.93 9.83
C ALA A 112 -9.34 0.42 10.05
N HIS A 113 -10.32 1.32 9.96
CA HIS A 113 -11.72 0.95 10.11
C HIS A 113 -12.14 -0.03 9.01
N ASN A 114 -11.78 0.27 7.77
CA ASN A 114 -12.13 -0.60 6.65
C ASN A 114 -11.50 -1.99 6.81
N VAL A 115 -10.25 -2.05 7.27
CA VAL A 115 -9.60 -3.33 7.49
C VAL A 115 -10.33 -4.13 8.58
N ARG A 116 -10.73 -3.47 9.67
CA ARG A 116 -11.46 -4.18 10.72
C ARG A 116 -12.79 -4.72 10.24
N VAL A 117 -13.51 -3.95 9.43
CA VAL A 117 -14.77 -4.41 8.84
C VAL A 117 -14.52 -5.62 7.94
N LEU A 118 -13.48 -5.54 7.11
CA LEU A 118 -13.14 -6.64 6.21
C LEU A 118 -12.77 -7.91 6.99
N LEU A 119 -11.97 -7.77 8.05
CA LEU A 119 -11.58 -8.91 8.87
C LEU A 119 -12.79 -9.56 9.56
N ALA A 120 -13.77 -8.75 9.93
CA ALA A 120 -15.00 -9.26 10.56
C ALA A 120 -15.95 -9.89 9.55
N ARG A 121 -15.91 -9.43 8.30
CA ARG A 121 -16.84 -9.87 7.25
C ARG A 121 -16.08 -10.13 5.94
N PRO A 122 -15.20 -11.11 5.89
CA PRO A 122 -14.42 -11.35 4.68
C PRO A 122 -15.28 -11.71 3.46
N GLN A 123 -16.52 -12.15 3.67
CA GLN A 123 -17.39 -12.51 2.56
C GLN A 123 -17.87 -11.31 1.74
N ILE A 124 -17.75 -10.07 2.26
CA ILE A 124 -18.12 -8.88 1.48
C ILE A 124 -16.98 -8.34 0.65
N PHE A 125 -15.84 -9.01 0.67
CA PHE A 125 -14.64 -8.54 -0.01
C PHE A 125 -14.83 -8.52 -1.53
N ASP A 126 -14.56 -7.36 -2.14
CA ASP A 126 -14.47 -7.17 -3.58
C ASP A 126 -13.15 -6.48 -3.85
N PHE A 127 -12.22 -7.19 -4.47
CA PHE A 127 -10.86 -6.71 -4.65
C PHE A 127 -10.82 -5.35 -5.37
N ARG A 128 -11.62 -5.19 -6.40
CA ARG A 128 -11.63 -3.97 -7.20
C ARG A 128 -12.05 -2.76 -6.35
N ASP A 129 -13.20 -2.87 -5.70
CA ASP A 129 -13.71 -1.79 -4.88
C ASP A 129 -12.80 -1.53 -3.69
N TRP A 130 -12.25 -2.59 -3.12
CA TRP A 130 -11.34 -2.48 -1.99
C TRP A 130 -10.11 -1.65 -2.35
N CYS A 131 -9.47 -1.95 -3.48
CA CYS A 131 -8.27 -1.24 -3.89
C CYS A 131 -8.55 0.20 -4.31
N GLU A 132 -9.79 0.54 -4.61
CA GLU A 132 -10.17 1.89 -4.99
C GLU A 132 -10.63 2.75 -3.82
N GLY A 133 -10.44 2.31 -2.59
CA GLY A 133 -10.80 3.12 -1.43
C GLY A 133 -11.56 2.37 -0.37
N GLY A 134 -11.63 1.07 -0.51
CA GLY A 134 -12.21 0.22 0.50
C GLY A 134 -13.72 0.22 0.52
N LEU A 135 -14.25 -0.26 1.62
CA LEU A 135 -15.69 -0.49 1.74
C LEU A 135 -16.53 0.79 1.77
N VAL A 136 -15.92 1.87 2.23
CA VAL A 136 -16.63 3.16 2.25
C VAL A 136 -16.97 3.59 0.83
N ARG A 137 -16.02 3.45 -0.09
CA ARG A 137 -16.24 3.80 -1.48
C ARG A 137 -17.26 2.86 -2.13
N SER A 138 -17.16 1.58 -1.82
CA SER A 138 -18.08 0.58 -2.34
C SER A 138 -19.52 0.91 -1.93
N ARG A 139 -19.72 1.25 -0.66
CA ARG A 139 -21.06 1.61 -0.18
C ARG A 139 -21.59 2.87 -0.87
N ARG A 140 -20.74 3.86 -1.10
CA ARG A 140 -21.15 5.07 -1.81
C ARG A 140 -21.58 4.75 -3.23
N ARG A 141 -20.87 3.84 -3.89
CA ARG A 141 -21.20 3.44 -5.24
C ARG A 141 -22.55 2.74 -5.29
N LEU A 142 -22.85 1.94 -4.29
CA LEU A 142 -24.12 1.22 -4.24
C LEU A 142 -25.26 2.12 -3.80
N GLY A 143 -24.96 3.14 -3.08
CA GLY A 143 -25.95 4.07 -2.61
C GLY A 143 -26.12 5.22 -3.56
#